data_0bd06e186e4d5de745cf68acb379bf26
#
_entry.id   0bd06e186e4d5de745cf68acb379bf26
#
_cell.length_a   1.000
_cell.length_b   1.000
_cell.length_c   1.000
_cell.angle_alpha   90.00
_cell.angle_beta   90.00
_cell.angle_gamma   90.00
#
_symmetry.space_group_name_H-M   'P 1'
#
loop_
_entity.id
_entity.type
_entity.pdbx_description
1 polymer ?
#
loop_
_entity_poly.entity_id
_entity_poly.type
_entity_poly.pdbx_seq_one_letter_code
_entity_poly.pdbx_strand_id
1 'polypeptide(L)'
;GKYNNRLSFELLNEVVDENVADIWNDIVRRTIPAIRKHAPVTKILVGGVRNNSVLWVSKLDEPYDENIIYTFHFYEPLIFTHQSAYWVEKMPVDFSTEYPDDCNSYVEETDQFLPSMHRDIYNILGCEKIGKEFMKAAFADAIKTAEERNTALYCGEYGVIDRASLSSTVNWYSDINSVFEEYG
;
A
#
# COMPACT_ATOMS: atom_id res chain seq x y z
N GLY A 1 -15.28 -14.14 20.72
CA GLY A 1 -16.44 -13.28 20.65
C GLY A 1 -17.54 -13.82 19.74
N LYS A 2 -18.74 -13.27 19.79
CA LYS A 2 -19.92 -13.76 19.05
C LYS A 2 -19.74 -13.77 17.51
N TYR A 3 -18.77 -13.02 16.97
CA TYR A 3 -18.59 -12.80 15.53
C TYR A 3 -17.17 -13.10 15.03
N ASN A 4 -16.41 -13.95 15.71
CA ASN A 4 -15.01 -14.23 15.42
C ASN A 4 -14.69 -14.60 13.96
N ASN A 5 -15.60 -15.31 13.30
CA ASN A 5 -15.46 -15.75 11.92
C ASN A 5 -15.96 -14.75 10.86
N ARG A 6 -16.46 -13.59 11.29
CA ARG A 6 -17.02 -12.55 10.41
C ARG A 6 -16.39 -11.17 10.61
N LEU A 7 -15.40 -11.08 11.48
CA LEU A 7 -14.70 -9.85 11.80
C LEU A 7 -13.21 -10.08 11.70
N SER A 8 -12.50 -9.09 11.22
CA SER A 8 -11.07 -8.92 11.36
C SER A 8 -10.78 -7.61 12.09
N PHE A 9 -9.66 -7.53 12.76
CA PHE A 9 -9.20 -6.28 13.36
C PHE A 9 -8.02 -5.76 12.56
N GLU A 10 -8.00 -4.49 12.27
CA GLU A 10 -6.81 -3.78 11.83
C GLU A 10 -6.26 -2.98 13.00
N LEU A 11 -4.94 -3.06 13.26
CA LEU A 11 -4.38 -2.49 14.48
C LEU A 11 -4.32 -0.98 14.48
N LEU A 12 -4.02 -0.38 13.36
CA LEU A 12 -4.01 1.07 13.16
C LEU A 12 -3.99 1.33 11.67
N ASN A 13 -4.76 2.32 11.23
CA ASN A 13 -4.70 2.79 9.86
C ASN A 13 -3.50 3.74 9.68
N GLU A 14 -2.67 3.45 8.69
CA GLU A 14 -1.66 4.34 8.13
C GLU A 14 -0.71 5.01 9.14
N VAL A 15 0.18 4.25 9.72
CA VAL A 15 1.31 4.83 10.47
C VAL A 15 2.21 5.61 9.49
N VAL A 16 2.32 6.93 9.68
CA VAL A 16 2.91 7.81 8.67
C VAL A 16 4.45 7.83 8.71
N ASP A 17 5.02 8.01 9.90
CA ASP A 17 6.47 8.25 10.07
C ASP A 17 7.27 6.95 9.95
N GLU A 18 8.17 6.88 8.98
CA GLU A 18 9.05 5.73 8.77
C GLU A 18 10.05 5.50 9.92
N ASN A 19 10.43 6.56 10.62
CA ASN A 19 11.40 6.48 11.72
C ASN A 19 10.85 5.74 12.95
N VAL A 20 9.54 5.49 12.99
CA VAL A 20 8.92 4.72 14.08
C VAL A 20 8.72 3.24 13.75
N ALA A 21 9.28 2.72 12.68
CA ALA A 21 9.06 1.33 12.24
C ALA A 21 9.37 0.29 13.34
N ASP A 22 10.50 0.43 14.03
CA ASP A 22 10.88 -0.47 15.13
C ASP A 22 9.93 -0.31 16.35
N ILE A 23 9.52 0.92 16.64
CA ILE A 23 8.56 1.22 17.71
C ILE A 23 7.21 0.61 17.36
N TRP A 24 6.79 0.72 16.09
CA TRP A 24 5.55 0.13 15.60
C TRP A 24 5.56 -1.39 15.74
N ASN A 25 6.62 -2.06 15.31
CA ASN A 25 6.78 -3.50 15.47
C ASN A 25 6.73 -3.92 16.94
N ASP A 26 7.35 -3.16 17.87
CA ASP A 26 7.26 -3.42 19.31
C ASP A 26 5.82 -3.26 19.83
N ILE A 27 5.09 -2.24 19.40
CA ILE A 27 3.66 -2.05 19.75
C ILE A 27 2.83 -3.23 19.27
N VAL A 28 2.99 -3.66 18.01
CA VAL A 28 2.30 -4.81 17.43
C VAL A 28 2.58 -6.07 18.26
N ARG A 29 3.85 -6.37 18.54
CA ARG A 29 4.29 -7.54 19.32
C ARG A 29 3.68 -7.59 20.71
N ARG A 30 3.45 -6.45 21.37
CA ARG A 30 2.82 -6.36 22.69
C ARG A 30 1.30 -6.37 22.63
N THR A 31 0.72 -5.84 21.57
CA THR A 31 -0.74 -5.69 21.42
C THR A 31 -1.42 -7.01 21.06
N ILE A 32 -0.85 -7.77 20.12
CA ILE A 32 -1.46 -9.03 19.63
C ILE A 32 -1.71 -10.02 20.78
N PRO A 33 -0.76 -10.32 21.68
CA PRO A 33 -1.02 -11.21 22.82
C PRO A 33 -2.16 -10.74 23.73
N ALA A 34 -2.34 -9.42 23.87
CA ALA A 34 -3.44 -8.87 24.67
C ALA A 34 -4.78 -9.12 23.97
N ILE A 35 -4.85 -8.92 22.65
CA ILE A 35 -6.05 -9.22 21.86
C ILE A 35 -6.37 -10.73 21.90
N ARG A 36 -5.38 -11.60 21.79
CA ARG A 36 -5.56 -13.07 21.79
C ARG A 36 -6.22 -13.60 23.04
N LYS A 37 -6.08 -12.94 24.20
CA LYS A 37 -6.82 -13.29 25.42
C LYS A 37 -8.34 -13.20 25.28
N HIS A 38 -8.82 -12.35 24.36
CA HIS A 38 -10.24 -12.08 24.17
C HIS A 38 -10.76 -12.53 22.81
N ALA A 39 -9.89 -12.64 21.82
CA ALA A 39 -10.20 -12.99 20.43
C ALA A 39 -9.13 -13.97 19.86
N PRO A 40 -9.10 -15.22 20.35
CA PRO A 40 -7.98 -16.15 20.09
C PRO A 40 -7.82 -16.54 18.63
N VAL A 41 -8.87 -16.48 17.80
CA VAL A 41 -8.87 -16.92 16.39
C VAL A 41 -9.29 -15.83 15.41
N THR A 42 -9.54 -14.62 15.88
CA THR A 42 -9.91 -13.51 14.99
C THR A 42 -8.70 -13.09 14.16
N LYS A 43 -8.90 -12.90 12.87
CA LYS A 43 -7.86 -12.41 11.99
C LYS A 43 -7.48 -10.98 12.37
N ILE A 44 -6.18 -10.69 12.38
CA ILE A 44 -5.63 -9.37 12.68
C ILE A 44 -4.80 -8.92 11.48
N LEU A 45 -5.14 -7.76 10.94
CA LEU A 45 -4.42 -7.11 9.87
C LEU A 45 -3.35 -6.20 10.48
N VAL A 46 -2.13 -6.30 9.95
CA VAL A 46 -0.97 -5.52 10.37
C VAL A 46 -0.35 -4.88 9.14
N GLY A 47 -0.39 -3.56 9.07
CA GLY A 47 0.25 -2.77 8.03
C GLY A 47 1.59 -2.19 8.49
N GLY A 48 2.44 -1.87 7.52
CA GLY A 48 3.72 -1.20 7.76
C GLY A 48 3.56 0.31 7.99
N VAL A 49 4.68 0.99 8.17
CA VAL A 49 4.74 2.46 8.20
C VAL A 49 4.61 3.07 6.80
N ARG A 50 4.75 4.39 6.67
CA ARG A 50 4.57 5.15 5.42
C ARG A 50 3.20 4.89 4.79
N ASN A 51 2.15 5.12 5.58
CA ASN A 51 0.77 4.95 5.15
C ASN A 51 0.46 3.54 4.62
N ASN A 52 0.87 2.52 5.37
CA ASN A 52 0.72 1.11 4.96
C ASN A 52 1.36 0.83 3.57
N SER A 53 2.46 1.51 3.22
CA SER A 53 3.12 1.32 1.93
C SER A 53 3.53 -0.14 1.70
N VAL A 54 3.27 -0.63 0.51
CA VAL A 54 3.68 -1.99 0.07
C VAL A 54 5.18 -2.23 0.23
N LEU A 55 6.01 -1.18 0.11
CA LEU A 55 7.46 -1.24 0.28
C LEU A 55 7.90 -1.52 1.73
N TRP A 56 7.00 -1.40 2.69
CA TRP A 56 7.29 -1.57 4.11
C TRP A 56 6.76 -2.87 4.69
N VAL A 57 6.11 -3.71 3.89
CA VAL A 57 5.62 -5.04 4.33
C VAL A 57 6.78 -5.92 4.79
N SER A 58 7.90 -5.92 4.06
CA SER A 58 9.08 -6.72 4.42
C SER A 58 9.79 -6.25 5.70
N LYS A 59 9.47 -5.06 6.21
CA LYS A 59 9.99 -4.50 7.47
C LYS A 59 9.12 -4.82 8.69
N LEU A 60 7.97 -5.44 8.49
CA LEU A 60 7.18 -5.97 9.59
C LEU A 60 7.90 -7.15 10.27
N ASP A 61 7.66 -7.35 11.55
CA ASP A 61 8.11 -8.56 12.24
C ASP A 61 7.43 -9.81 11.68
N GLU A 62 7.99 -11.00 11.96
CA GLU A 62 7.34 -12.28 11.69
C GLU A 62 5.92 -12.33 12.29
N PRO A 63 4.95 -13.00 11.61
CA PRO A 63 3.59 -13.09 12.13
C PRO A 63 3.58 -13.79 13.49
N TYR A 64 2.83 -13.24 14.44
CA TYR A 64 2.70 -13.81 15.79
C TYR A 64 2.06 -15.21 15.79
N ASP A 65 1.10 -15.42 14.89
CA ASP A 65 0.39 -16.70 14.68
C ASP A 65 -0.23 -16.75 13.27
N GLU A 66 -0.84 -17.88 12.91
CA GLU A 66 -1.46 -18.15 11.62
C GLU A 66 -2.69 -17.28 11.31
N ASN A 67 -3.17 -16.49 12.26
CA ASN A 67 -4.30 -15.57 12.08
C ASN A 67 -3.85 -14.11 11.89
N ILE A 68 -2.58 -13.87 11.64
CA ILE A 68 -2.08 -12.57 11.20
C ILE A 68 -2.17 -12.49 9.68
N ILE A 69 -2.53 -11.31 9.17
CA ILE A 69 -2.54 -10.95 7.75
C ILE A 69 -1.74 -9.68 7.60
N TYR A 70 -0.78 -9.65 6.68
CA TYR A 70 -0.14 -8.38 6.33
C TYR A 70 -1.08 -7.58 5.43
N THR A 71 -1.20 -6.29 5.70
CA THR A 71 -2.00 -5.37 4.89
C THR A 71 -1.13 -4.26 4.33
N PHE A 72 -1.48 -3.80 3.13
CA PHE A 72 -0.87 -2.63 2.51
C PHE A 72 -1.92 -1.81 1.79
N HIS A 73 -1.61 -0.52 1.55
CA HIS A 73 -2.36 0.37 0.68
C HIS A 73 -1.58 0.64 -0.59
N PHE A 74 -2.28 0.80 -1.71
CA PHE A 74 -1.63 1.05 -2.99
C PHE A 74 -2.37 2.11 -3.80
N TYR A 75 -1.74 3.26 -3.89
CA TYR A 75 -2.23 4.39 -4.67
C TYR A 75 -1.22 4.86 -5.74
N GLU A 76 -0.19 4.06 -6.01
CA GLU A 76 0.87 4.48 -6.92
C GLU A 76 0.50 4.35 -8.41
N PRO A 77 0.91 5.31 -9.23
CA PRO A 77 1.67 6.50 -8.87
C PRO A 77 0.78 7.55 -8.19
N LEU A 78 1.16 7.99 -6.98
CA LEU A 78 0.33 8.88 -6.16
C LEU A 78 0.02 10.19 -6.88
N ILE A 79 0.94 10.70 -7.70
CA ILE A 79 0.74 11.91 -8.50
C ILE A 79 -0.47 11.80 -9.45
N PHE A 80 -0.75 10.60 -9.96
CA PHE A 80 -1.93 10.34 -10.78
C PHE A 80 -3.17 10.12 -9.93
N THR A 81 -3.09 9.21 -8.95
CA THR A 81 -4.27 8.80 -8.17
C THR A 81 -4.80 9.89 -7.25
N HIS A 82 -3.96 10.88 -6.91
CA HIS A 82 -4.29 12.02 -6.05
C HIS A 82 -4.18 13.36 -6.79
N GLN A 83 -4.21 13.37 -8.12
CA GLN A 83 -4.18 14.60 -8.90
C GLN A 83 -5.31 15.55 -8.48
N SER A 84 -5.04 16.84 -8.44
CA SER A 84 -5.99 17.89 -7.99
C SER A 84 -6.56 17.68 -6.58
N ALA A 85 -5.94 16.84 -5.74
CA ALA A 85 -6.40 16.58 -4.38
C ALA A 85 -6.15 17.81 -3.49
N TYR A 86 -7.21 18.41 -2.96
CA TYR A 86 -7.13 19.64 -2.16
C TYR A 86 -6.40 19.47 -0.81
N TRP A 87 -6.24 18.24 -0.35
CA TRP A 87 -5.51 17.92 0.88
C TRP A 87 -4.01 17.69 0.68
N VAL A 88 -3.54 17.68 -0.57
CA VAL A 88 -2.11 17.63 -0.90
C VAL A 88 -1.59 19.06 -1.04
N GLU A 89 -0.78 19.51 -0.07
CA GLU A 89 -0.44 20.90 0.16
C GLU A 89 0.04 21.66 -1.09
N LYS A 90 0.88 21.04 -1.91
CA LYS A 90 1.46 21.68 -3.11
C LYS A 90 0.74 21.36 -4.41
N MET A 91 -0.30 20.52 -4.37
CA MET A 91 -1.02 20.08 -5.56
C MET A 91 -1.91 21.19 -6.11
N PRO A 92 -1.71 21.65 -7.36
CA PRO A 92 -2.65 22.59 -7.97
C PRO A 92 -4.02 21.96 -8.13
N VAL A 93 -5.08 22.75 -7.95
CA VAL A 93 -6.47 22.26 -8.03
C VAL A 93 -6.92 21.87 -9.43
N ASP A 94 -6.16 22.27 -10.44
CA ASP A 94 -6.35 22.01 -11.85
C ASP A 94 -5.25 21.13 -12.45
N PHE A 95 -4.37 20.56 -11.61
CA PHE A 95 -3.34 19.63 -12.07
C PHE A 95 -3.99 18.35 -12.63
N SER A 96 -3.51 17.91 -13.78
CA SER A 96 -3.99 16.70 -14.46
C SER A 96 -2.83 15.95 -15.09
N THR A 97 -2.80 14.64 -14.89
CA THR A 97 -1.87 13.73 -15.56
C THR A 97 -2.62 12.48 -15.98
N GLU A 98 -2.15 11.80 -17.01
CA GLU A 98 -2.79 10.59 -17.58
C GLU A 98 -2.13 9.31 -17.07
N TYR A 99 -2.77 8.16 -17.30
CA TYR A 99 -2.23 6.84 -16.99
C TYR A 99 -2.61 5.84 -18.11
N PRO A 100 -1.69 4.96 -18.54
CA PRO A 100 -0.27 4.86 -18.16
C PRO A 100 0.61 5.87 -18.90
N ASP A 101 1.69 6.31 -18.29
CA ASP A 101 2.62 7.26 -18.91
C ASP A 101 4.09 6.90 -18.61
N ASP A 102 5.01 7.70 -19.16
CA ASP A 102 6.45 7.59 -18.96
C ASP A 102 6.86 7.80 -17.50
N CYS A 103 7.81 6.99 -17.03
CA CYS A 103 8.26 7.07 -15.66
C CYS A 103 8.90 8.42 -15.32
N ASN A 104 9.65 9.04 -16.24
CA ASN A 104 10.30 10.32 -15.97
C ASN A 104 9.27 11.44 -15.81
N SER A 105 8.17 11.42 -16.57
CA SER A 105 7.08 12.38 -16.41
C SER A 105 6.53 12.34 -14.98
N TYR A 106 6.23 11.16 -14.46
CA TYR A 106 5.74 11.01 -13.09
C TYR A 106 6.76 11.39 -12.02
N VAL A 107 8.05 11.11 -12.26
CA VAL A 107 9.14 11.53 -11.35
C VAL A 107 9.21 13.05 -11.27
N GLU A 108 9.21 13.75 -12.42
CA GLU A 108 9.28 15.21 -12.46
C GLU A 108 8.06 15.86 -11.79
N GLU A 109 6.85 15.36 -12.06
CA GLU A 109 5.61 15.84 -11.45
C GLU A 109 5.58 15.55 -9.93
N THR A 110 6.04 14.36 -9.52
CA THR A 110 6.16 13.99 -8.10
C THR A 110 7.14 14.90 -7.37
N ASP A 111 8.31 15.18 -7.93
CA ASP A 111 9.30 16.09 -7.35
C ASP A 111 8.76 17.52 -7.19
N GLN A 112 7.86 17.92 -8.07
CA GLN A 112 7.27 19.26 -8.05
C GLN A 112 6.16 19.40 -7.01
N PHE A 113 5.31 18.41 -6.83
CA PHE A 113 4.05 18.55 -6.09
C PHE A 113 3.92 17.67 -4.85
N LEU A 114 4.69 16.60 -4.73
CA LEU A 114 4.59 15.64 -3.63
C LEU A 114 5.83 15.68 -2.71
N PRO A 115 5.72 15.20 -1.46
CA PRO A 115 6.88 14.94 -0.63
C PRO A 115 7.84 13.94 -1.29
N SER A 116 9.15 14.17 -1.12
CA SER A 116 10.22 13.37 -1.75
C SER A 116 10.13 11.86 -1.47
N MET A 117 9.51 11.48 -0.36
CA MET A 117 9.29 10.07 -0.02
C MET A 117 8.48 9.28 -1.07
N HIS A 118 7.61 9.95 -1.83
CA HIS A 118 6.82 9.30 -2.89
C HIS A 118 7.62 9.01 -4.16
N ARG A 119 8.85 9.53 -4.25
CA ARG A 119 9.76 9.22 -5.35
C ARG A 119 10.38 7.83 -5.24
N ASP A 120 10.50 7.28 -4.02
CA ASP A 120 11.25 6.05 -3.79
C ASP A 120 10.71 4.86 -4.58
N ILE A 121 9.40 4.82 -4.82
CA ILE A 121 8.79 3.72 -5.56
C ILE A 121 9.26 3.67 -7.03
N TYR A 122 9.59 4.79 -7.64
CA TYR A 122 10.11 4.81 -9.01
C TYR A 122 11.55 4.29 -9.11
N ASN A 123 12.32 4.35 -8.02
CA ASN A 123 13.69 3.85 -7.98
C ASN A 123 13.79 2.32 -7.98
N ILE A 124 12.71 1.63 -7.61
CA ILE A 124 12.70 0.16 -7.45
C ILE A 124 12.81 -0.56 -8.78
N LEU A 125 12.45 0.08 -9.89
CA LEU A 125 12.04 -0.65 -11.06
C LEU A 125 12.88 -0.44 -12.30
N GLY A 126 13.68 0.62 -12.38
CA GLY A 126 14.32 0.97 -13.63
C GLY A 126 13.32 0.93 -14.82
N CYS A 127 12.04 1.28 -14.55
CA CYS A 127 10.99 1.14 -15.55
C CYS A 127 10.97 2.32 -16.48
N GLU A 128 10.69 2.05 -17.75
CA GLU A 128 10.51 3.09 -18.75
C GLU A 128 9.08 3.66 -18.68
N LYS A 129 8.12 2.83 -18.31
CA LYS A 129 6.70 3.17 -18.29
C LYS A 129 6.01 2.68 -17.02
N ILE A 130 5.20 3.53 -16.41
CA ILE A 130 4.34 3.17 -15.30
C ILE A 130 3.06 2.53 -15.83
N GLY A 131 2.82 1.29 -15.46
CA GLY A 131 1.72 0.45 -15.89
C GLY A 131 1.68 -0.85 -15.10
N LYS A 132 1.10 -1.91 -15.65
CA LYS A 132 0.96 -3.22 -14.97
C LYS A 132 2.29 -3.77 -14.44
N GLU A 133 3.36 -3.74 -15.23
CA GLU A 133 4.66 -4.29 -14.82
C GLU A 133 5.30 -3.50 -13.68
N PHE A 134 5.01 -2.20 -13.59
CA PHE A 134 5.38 -1.40 -12.44
C PHE A 134 4.67 -1.89 -11.16
N MET A 135 3.36 -2.14 -11.22
CA MET A 135 2.60 -2.64 -10.08
C MET A 135 3.10 -4.02 -9.62
N LYS A 136 3.37 -4.93 -10.56
CA LYS A 136 3.94 -6.26 -10.26
C LYS A 136 5.27 -6.15 -9.53
N ALA A 137 6.14 -5.30 -10.00
CA ALA A 137 7.43 -5.14 -9.38
C ALA A 137 7.35 -4.42 -8.02
N ALA A 138 6.40 -3.48 -7.84
CA ALA A 138 6.14 -2.87 -6.55
C ALA A 138 5.65 -3.89 -5.50
N PHE A 139 4.90 -4.91 -5.92
CA PHE A 139 4.39 -5.95 -5.02
C PHE A 139 5.37 -7.09 -4.74
N ALA A 140 6.40 -7.26 -5.58
CA ALA A 140 7.25 -8.45 -5.57
C ALA A 140 7.88 -8.76 -4.20
N ASP A 141 8.43 -7.76 -3.51
CA ASP A 141 9.07 -7.94 -2.19
C ASP A 141 8.03 -8.26 -1.10
N ALA A 142 6.86 -7.62 -1.14
CA ALA A 142 5.77 -7.89 -0.21
C ALA A 142 5.19 -9.29 -0.39
N ILE A 143 4.99 -9.72 -1.64
CA ILE A 143 4.51 -11.08 -1.97
C ILE A 143 5.53 -12.11 -1.48
N LYS A 144 6.79 -11.96 -1.86
CA LYS A 144 7.87 -12.84 -1.40
C LYS A 144 7.92 -12.95 0.12
N THR A 145 7.82 -11.82 0.82
CA THR A 145 7.83 -11.78 2.28
C THR A 145 6.63 -12.55 2.88
N ALA A 146 5.45 -12.36 2.31
CA ALA A 146 4.25 -13.06 2.78
C ALA A 146 4.35 -14.58 2.55
N GLU A 147 4.85 -15.00 1.39
CA GLU A 147 5.10 -16.41 1.07
C GLU A 147 6.13 -17.04 2.01
N GLU A 148 7.30 -16.41 2.19
CA GLU A 148 8.36 -16.91 3.07
C GLU A 148 7.90 -17.05 4.53
N ARG A 149 6.99 -16.17 4.98
CA ARG A 149 6.44 -16.17 6.34
C ARG A 149 5.11 -16.94 6.46
N ASN A 150 4.67 -17.57 5.40
CA ASN A 150 3.42 -18.32 5.34
C ASN A 150 2.23 -17.53 5.92
N THR A 151 2.08 -16.28 5.51
CA THR A 151 0.98 -15.38 5.88
C THR A 151 0.29 -14.85 4.64
N ALA A 152 -0.99 -14.46 4.77
CA ALA A 152 -1.69 -13.81 3.68
C ALA A 152 -1.26 -12.34 3.55
N LEU A 153 -1.32 -11.83 2.32
CA LEU A 153 -1.14 -10.43 2.00
C LEU A 153 -2.48 -9.85 1.51
N TYR A 154 -2.86 -8.69 2.00
CA TYR A 154 -4.14 -8.06 1.68
C TYR A 154 -3.94 -6.59 1.29
N CYS A 155 -4.41 -6.20 0.11
CA CYS A 155 -4.50 -4.79 -0.25
C CYS A 155 -5.77 -4.19 0.36
N GLY A 156 -5.61 -3.46 1.47
CA GLY A 156 -6.71 -2.90 2.25
C GLY A 156 -7.36 -1.69 1.57
N GLU A 157 -6.57 -0.90 0.87
CA GLU A 157 -7.02 0.30 0.16
C GLU A 157 -6.30 0.46 -1.18
N TYR A 158 -7.06 0.81 -2.21
CA TYR A 158 -6.54 1.24 -3.51
C TYR A 158 -7.60 2.04 -4.26
N GLY A 159 -7.18 2.96 -5.12
CA GLY A 159 -8.14 3.75 -5.88
C GLY A 159 -7.55 4.94 -6.61
N VAL A 160 -8.42 5.60 -7.36
CA VAL A 160 -8.13 6.80 -8.15
C VAL A 160 -9.17 7.87 -7.81
N ILE A 161 -8.72 9.10 -7.61
CA ILE A 161 -9.58 10.26 -7.37
C ILE A 161 -10.53 10.51 -8.57
N ASP A 162 -11.73 11.00 -8.31
CA ASP A 162 -12.76 11.30 -9.31
C ASP A 162 -12.41 12.48 -10.26
N ARG A 163 -11.23 13.08 -10.09
CA ARG A 163 -10.66 14.14 -10.93
C ARG A 163 -9.87 13.61 -12.11
N ALA A 164 -9.44 12.36 -12.09
CA ALA A 164 -8.73 11.72 -13.18
C ALA A 164 -9.66 11.45 -14.37
N SER A 165 -9.09 11.40 -15.60
CA SER A 165 -9.86 11.04 -16.78
C SER A 165 -10.43 9.61 -16.66
N LEU A 166 -11.62 9.39 -17.22
CA LEU A 166 -12.25 8.06 -17.16
C LEU A 166 -11.38 6.98 -17.83
N SER A 167 -10.74 7.32 -18.95
CA SER A 167 -9.87 6.39 -19.68
C SER A 167 -8.69 5.94 -18.81
N SER A 168 -7.98 6.87 -18.20
CA SER A 168 -6.84 6.57 -17.32
C SER A 168 -7.26 5.84 -16.04
N THR A 169 -8.42 6.20 -15.49
CA THR A 169 -8.99 5.49 -14.32
C THR A 169 -9.28 4.03 -14.67
N VAL A 170 -9.93 3.77 -15.80
CA VAL A 170 -10.22 2.39 -16.27
C VAL A 170 -8.92 1.60 -16.51
N ASN A 171 -7.92 2.22 -17.14
CA ASN A 171 -6.64 1.57 -17.38
C ASN A 171 -5.96 1.19 -16.04
N TRP A 172 -5.92 2.10 -15.09
CA TRP A 172 -5.31 1.85 -13.77
C TRP A 172 -6.00 0.70 -13.02
N TYR A 173 -7.35 0.71 -12.97
CA TYR A 173 -8.10 -0.39 -12.34
C TYR A 173 -7.96 -1.71 -13.11
N SER A 174 -7.86 -1.67 -14.43
CA SER A 174 -7.60 -2.87 -15.24
C SER A 174 -6.25 -3.48 -14.91
N ASP A 175 -5.22 -2.65 -14.80
CA ASP A 175 -3.87 -3.10 -14.50
C ASP A 175 -3.77 -3.69 -13.10
N ILE A 176 -4.26 -2.98 -12.07
CA ILE A 176 -4.18 -3.48 -10.69
C ILE A 176 -5.01 -4.75 -10.47
N ASN A 177 -6.22 -4.82 -11.02
CA ASN A 177 -7.06 -6.02 -10.92
C ASN A 177 -6.40 -7.21 -11.62
N SER A 178 -5.79 -6.98 -12.80
CA SER A 178 -5.03 -8.02 -13.50
C SER A 178 -3.83 -8.53 -12.69
N VAL A 179 -3.18 -7.65 -11.91
CA VAL A 179 -2.10 -8.06 -11.00
C VAL A 179 -2.66 -8.88 -9.82
N PHE A 180 -3.76 -8.45 -9.23
CA PHE A 180 -4.40 -9.21 -8.15
C PHE A 180 -4.86 -10.60 -8.62
N GLU A 181 -5.45 -10.72 -9.81
CA GLU A 181 -5.84 -12.02 -10.40
C GLU A 181 -4.64 -12.94 -10.66
N GLU A 182 -3.47 -12.39 -10.99
CA GLU A 182 -2.25 -13.16 -11.26
C GLU A 182 -1.65 -13.77 -9.97
N TYR A 183 -1.82 -13.10 -8.84
CA TYR A 183 -1.22 -13.54 -7.57
C TYR A 183 -2.23 -14.14 -6.55
N GLY A 184 -3.51 -14.19 -6.88
CA GLY A 184 -4.54 -14.83 -6.06
C GLY A 184 -5.28 -13.93 -5.12
#